data_0c9e8fdcea6d57aca5a0be24d252894e
#
_entry.id   0c9e8fdcea6d57aca5a0be24d252894e
#
_cell.length_a   1.000
_cell.length_b   1.000
_cell.length_c   1.000
_cell.angle_alpha   90.00
_cell.angle_beta   90.00
_cell.angle_gamma   90.00
#
_symmetry.space_group_name_H-M   'P 1'
#
loop_
_entity.id
_entity.type
_entity.pdbx_description
1 polymer ?
#
loop_
_entity_poly.entity_id
_entity_poly.type
_entity_poly.pdbx_seq_one_letter_code
_entity_poly.pdbx_strand_id
1 'polypeptide(L)'
;MQEVTFFFDDSGVFHKNERSGYFVYAGYVFTNRSTLDAAKRKYINANKALKKALGRNDELKAAGLSAKHKRSLFNAVKEYDSVSVTVNLSHIYDHILSKKHSICRYKDYALKRCIKGKMKALIESGVISKTEDITLSIFVDEQLTATNGYYNLRDSIIEELQFGISNFDYGIRHQNLFDSNVYVKLLYCDSKTNYMIQASDILANRIWASYITKNRNLRSIDNHIALTLP
;
A
#
# COMPACT_ATOMS: atom_id res chain seq x y z
N MET A 1 -19.96 -4.21 13.61
CA MET A 1 -19.27 -4.27 12.30
C MET A 1 -17.96 -3.54 12.42
N GLN A 2 -16.87 -4.20 12.11
CA GLN A 2 -15.50 -3.70 12.21
C GLN A 2 -15.15 -2.88 10.97
N GLU A 3 -14.21 -1.92 11.11
CA GLU A 3 -13.73 -1.14 9.97
C GLU A 3 -12.21 -1.10 9.95
N VAL A 4 -11.62 -1.29 8.76
CA VAL A 4 -10.19 -1.08 8.52
C VAL A 4 -10.01 -0.21 7.27
N THR A 5 -9.21 0.83 7.42
CA THR A 5 -8.95 1.77 6.32
C THR A 5 -7.48 1.70 5.90
N PHE A 6 -7.24 1.54 4.61
CA PHE A 6 -5.92 1.52 3.98
C PHE A 6 -5.74 2.73 3.07
N PHE A 7 -4.52 3.27 3.04
CA PHE A 7 -4.09 4.28 2.07
C PHE A 7 -2.80 3.79 1.44
N PHE A 8 -2.76 3.67 0.11
CA PHE A 8 -1.60 3.16 -0.62
C PHE A 8 -1.11 4.13 -1.70
N ASP A 9 0.20 4.18 -1.84
CA ASP A 9 0.87 4.75 -3.00
C ASP A 9 2.02 3.84 -3.43
N ASP A 10 2.59 4.07 -4.62
CA ASP A 10 3.69 3.26 -5.13
C ASP A 10 4.98 4.07 -5.36
N SER A 11 6.09 3.38 -5.47
CA SER A 11 7.37 3.96 -5.84
C SER A 11 8.21 2.98 -6.66
N GLY A 12 8.94 3.52 -7.62
CA GLY A 12 9.61 2.74 -8.65
C GLY A 12 8.72 2.53 -9.88
N VAL A 13 9.33 2.14 -10.98
CA VAL A 13 8.63 1.85 -12.23
C VAL A 13 8.54 0.34 -12.41
N PHE A 14 7.32 -0.20 -12.65
CA PHE A 14 7.15 -1.62 -12.89
C PHE A 14 7.65 -1.99 -14.29
N HIS A 15 8.98 -1.99 -14.46
CA HIS A 15 9.67 -2.23 -15.72
C HIS A 15 11.04 -2.84 -15.47
N LYS A 16 11.51 -3.68 -16.40
CA LYS A 16 12.83 -4.36 -16.29
C LYS A 16 14.03 -3.41 -16.12
N ASN A 17 13.91 -2.18 -16.60
CA ASN A 17 14.96 -1.15 -16.49
C ASN A 17 14.79 -0.25 -15.25
N GLU A 18 14.01 -0.68 -14.25
CA GLU A 18 13.89 0.04 -12.98
C GLU A 18 15.25 0.14 -12.28
N ARG A 19 15.64 1.35 -11.90
CA ARG A 19 16.98 1.67 -11.38
C ARG A 19 17.35 0.91 -10.10
N SER A 20 16.36 0.67 -9.24
CA SER A 20 16.56 -0.10 -8.01
C SER A 20 16.43 -1.61 -8.22
N GLY A 21 15.84 -2.05 -9.32
CA GLY A 21 15.38 -3.42 -9.53
C GLY A 21 14.14 -3.79 -8.72
N TYR A 22 13.52 -2.82 -8.05
CA TYR A 22 12.37 -3.06 -7.17
C TYR A 22 11.24 -2.08 -7.42
N PHE A 23 10.01 -2.60 -7.32
CA PHE A 23 8.79 -1.83 -7.24
C PHE A 23 8.19 -1.98 -5.84
N VAL A 24 7.64 -0.92 -5.28
CA VAL A 24 7.12 -0.90 -3.91
C VAL A 24 5.72 -0.30 -3.89
N TYR A 25 4.75 -1.01 -3.31
CA TYR A 25 3.57 -0.40 -2.71
C TYR A 25 3.79 -0.24 -1.23
N ALA A 26 3.43 0.91 -0.67
CA ALA A 26 3.40 1.09 0.77
C ALA A 26 2.26 2.01 1.20
N GLY A 27 1.88 1.89 2.48
CA GLY A 27 0.79 2.70 2.96
C GLY A 27 0.53 2.57 4.46
N TYR A 28 -0.44 3.36 4.92
CA TYR A 28 -0.88 3.40 6.31
C TYR A 28 -2.19 2.66 6.50
N VAL A 29 -2.36 2.08 7.69
CA VAL A 29 -3.52 1.27 8.04
C VAL A 29 -4.13 1.77 9.34
N PHE A 30 -5.45 1.89 9.39
CA PHE A 30 -6.20 2.38 10.55
C PHE A 30 -7.39 1.48 10.84
N THR A 31 -7.53 1.08 12.11
CA THR A 31 -8.63 0.26 12.61
C THR A 31 -9.69 1.08 13.35
N ASN A 32 -9.47 2.40 13.48
CA ASN A 32 -10.45 3.32 14.05
C ASN A 32 -10.32 4.74 13.48
N ARG A 33 -11.43 5.46 13.48
CA ARG A 33 -11.55 6.80 12.91
C ARG A 33 -10.72 7.84 13.66
N SER A 34 -10.67 7.76 14.99
CA SER A 34 -9.96 8.74 15.80
C SER A 34 -8.47 8.76 15.54
N THR A 35 -7.87 7.57 15.40
CA THR A 35 -6.44 7.40 15.04
C THR A 35 -6.16 7.93 13.64
N LEU A 36 -7.03 7.64 12.66
CA LEU A 36 -6.93 8.19 11.31
C LEU A 36 -6.97 9.71 11.31
N ASP A 37 -7.93 10.31 12.03
CA ASP A 37 -8.08 11.78 12.07
C ASP A 37 -6.89 12.43 12.79
N ALA A 38 -6.30 11.77 13.79
CA ALA A 38 -5.07 12.23 14.45
C ALA A 38 -3.87 12.20 13.49
N ALA A 39 -3.68 11.10 12.75
CA ALA A 39 -2.63 10.96 11.75
C ALA A 39 -2.76 12.03 10.65
N LYS A 40 -3.98 12.23 10.13
CA LYS A 40 -4.27 13.29 9.15
C LYS A 40 -3.85 14.66 9.65
N ARG A 41 -4.27 15.04 10.87
CA ARG A 41 -3.90 16.35 11.45
C ARG A 41 -2.38 16.51 11.57
N LYS A 42 -1.67 15.49 12.07
CA LYS A 42 -0.21 15.54 12.20
C LYS A 42 0.46 15.72 10.84
N TYR A 43 0.07 14.93 9.84
CA TYR A 43 0.65 15.04 8.49
C TYR A 43 0.33 16.38 7.83
N ILE A 44 -0.92 16.86 7.91
CA ILE A 44 -1.33 18.16 7.37
C ILE A 44 -0.50 19.30 7.98
N ASN A 45 -0.29 19.29 9.29
CA ASN A 45 0.49 20.31 9.97
C ASN A 45 1.97 20.28 9.51
N ALA A 46 2.58 19.10 9.44
CA ALA A 46 3.95 18.95 8.93
C ALA A 46 4.07 19.38 7.46
N ASN A 47 3.11 18.99 6.63
CA ASN A 47 3.07 19.34 5.21
C ASN A 47 2.93 20.85 4.99
N LYS A 48 1.99 21.50 5.71
CA LYS A 48 1.80 22.97 5.64
C LYS A 48 3.04 23.72 6.12
N ALA A 49 3.65 23.29 7.23
CA ALA A 49 4.88 23.89 7.74
C ALA A 49 6.03 23.79 6.73
N LEU A 50 6.18 22.62 6.09
CA LEU A 50 7.20 22.41 5.07
C LEU A 50 6.91 23.22 3.81
N LYS A 51 5.68 23.28 3.34
CA LYS A 51 5.27 24.15 2.20
C LYS A 51 5.63 25.60 2.47
N LYS A 52 5.30 26.13 3.65
CA LYS A 52 5.67 27.50 4.05
C LYS A 52 7.18 27.70 4.04
N ALA A 53 7.96 26.78 4.58
CA ALA A 53 9.41 26.87 4.62
C ALA A 53 10.05 26.82 3.22
N LEU A 54 9.41 26.15 2.25
CA LEU A 54 9.90 26.04 0.89
C LEU A 54 9.33 27.11 -0.07
N GLY A 55 8.39 27.95 0.37
CA GLY A 55 7.68 28.93 -0.47
C GLY A 55 6.82 28.25 -1.55
N ARG A 56 6.29 27.03 -1.29
CA ARG A 56 5.51 26.23 -2.25
C ARG A 56 4.06 26.12 -1.86
N ASN A 57 3.16 26.11 -2.87
CA ASN A 57 1.73 25.89 -2.68
C ASN A 57 1.24 24.59 -3.32
N ASP A 58 2.02 24.01 -4.24
CA ASP A 58 1.73 22.77 -4.92
C ASP A 58 1.91 21.54 -4.02
N GLU A 59 1.53 20.38 -4.52
CA GLU A 59 1.72 19.10 -3.82
C GLU A 59 3.21 18.79 -3.60
N LEU A 60 3.54 18.28 -2.41
CA LEU A 60 4.90 17.85 -2.07
C LEU A 60 5.10 16.38 -2.44
N LYS A 61 5.38 16.08 -3.70
CA LYS A 61 5.73 14.73 -4.16
C LYS A 61 7.10 14.30 -3.64
N ALA A 62 7.22 13.05 -3.17
CA ALA A 62 8.47 12.52 -2.61
C ALA A 62 9.63 12.62 -3.60
N ALA A 63 9.42 12.41 -4.90
CA ALA A 63 10.44 12.49 -5.93
C ALA A 63 11.15 13.85 -5.98
N GLY A 64 10.44 14.95 -5.66
CA GLY A 64 10.97 16.32 -5.68
C GLY A 64 11.54 16.82 -4.34
N LEU A 65 11.53 16.00 -3.28
CA LEU A 65 11.95 16.42 -1.96
C LEU A 65 13.37 15.92 -1.59
N SER A 66 14.11 16.76 -0.83
CA SER A 66 15.36 16.33 -0.22
C SER A 66 15.15 15.23 0.83
N ALA A 67 16.19 14.45 1.13
CA ALA A 67 16.16 13.42 2.16
C ALA A 67 15.74 13.97 3.55
N LYS A 68 16.17 15.20 3.90
CA LYS A 68 15.78 15.90 5.13
C LYS A 68 14.28 16.16 5.18
N HIS A 69 13.70 16.66 4.09
CA HIS A 69 12.28 16.99 4.01
C HIS A 69 11.40 15.73 4.04
N LYS A 70 11.78 14.67 3.29
CA LYS A 70 11.10 13.36 3.37
C LYS A 70 11.11 12.79 4.79
N ARG A 71 12.26 12.87 5.48
CA ARG A 71 12.37 12.41 6.87
C ARG A 71 11.45 13.21 7.80
N SER A 72 11.34 14.52 7.63
CA SER A 72 10.44 15.37 8.42
C SER A 72 8.99 14.96 8.27
N LEU A 73 8.51 14.77 7.02
CA LEU A 73 7.13 14.32 6.74
C LEU A 73 6.86 12.89 7.25
N PHE A 74 7.80 11.97 7.05
CA PHE A 74 7.71 10.61 7.57
C PHE A 74 7.57 10.58 9.09
N ASN A 75 8.40 11.37 9.80
CA ASN A 75 8.40 11.40 11.26
C ASN A 75 7.08 11.90 11.86
N ALA A 76 6.28 12.66 11.12
CA ALA A 76 4.97 13.11 11.58
C ALA A 76 3.97 11.97 11.76
N VAL A 77 4.16 10.86 11.06
CA VAL A 77 3.21 9.73 11.01
C VAL A 77 3.86 8.36 11.20
N LYS A 78 5.16 8.28 11.51
CA LYS A 78 5.91 7.03 11.63
C LYS A 78 5.42 6.08 12.72
N GLU A 79 4.70 6.59 13.70
CA GLU A 79 4.16 5.84 14.84
C GLU A 79 2.93 5.01 14.49
N TYR A 80 2.27 5.34 13.36
CA TYR A 80 1.06 4.64 12.94
C TYR A 80 1.37 3.36 12.18
N ASP A 81 0.45 2.43 12.27
CA ASP A 81 0.51 1.15 11.57
C ASP A 81 0.68 1.36 10.06
N SER A 82 1.64 0.65 9.51
CA SER A 82 1.95 0.73 8.08
C SER A 82 2.23 -0.64 7.49
N VAL A 83 2.18 -0.71 6.17
CA VAL A 83 2.36 -1.95 5.44
C VAL A 83 3.05 -1.69 4.11
N SER A 84 3.83 -2.64 3.64
CA SER A 84 4.38 -2.57 2.28
C SER A 84 4.48 -3.93 1.62
N VAL A 85 4.47 -3.91 0.30
CA VAL A 85 4.90 -5.01 -0.53
C VAL A 85 5.98 -4.53 -1.50
N THR A 86 7.09 -5.23 -1.51
CA THR A 86 8.21 -5.00 -2.43
C THR A 86 8.23 -6.12 -3.44
N VAL A 87 8.26 -5.79 -4.72
CA VAL A 87 8.39 -6.74 -5.83
C VAL A 87 9.81 -6.66 -6.37
N ASN A 88 10.50 -7.81 -6.38
CA ASN A 88 11.81 -7.92 -7.03
C ASN A 88 11.61 -8.16 -8.52
N LEU A 89 11.82 -7.13 -9.33
CA LEU A 89 11.56 -7.17 -10.77
C LEU A 89 12.49 -8.12 -11.54
N SER A 90 13.64 -8.47 -10.97
CA SER A 90 14.56 -9.44 -11.61
C SER A 90 14.02 -10.88 -11.59
N HIS A 91 13.04 -11.17 -10.74
CA HIS A 91 12.40 -12.49 -10.65
C HIS A 91 11.06 -12.56 -11.38
N ILE A 92 10.63 -11.45 -11.99
CA ILE A 92 9.38 -11.41 -12.77
C ILE A 92 9.66 -11.86 -14.20
N TYR A 93 8.83 -12.76 -14.72
CA TYR A 93 8.94 -13.23 -16.11
C TYR A 93 8.79 -12.10 -17.12
N ASP A 94 9.60 -12.12 -18.17
CA ASP A 94 9.60 -11.09 -19.22
C ASP A 94 8.24 -10.91 -19.90
N HIS A 95 7.45 -11.97 -20.06
CA HIS A 95 6.12 -11.88 -20.65
C HIS A 95 5.12 -11.06 -19.79
N ILE A 96 5.37 -10.96 -18.47
CA ILE A 96 4.59 -10.10 -17.57
C ILE A 96 5.04 -8.65 -17.75
N LEU A 97 6.36 -8.40 -17.78
CA LEU A 97 6.94 -7.06 -17.87
C LEU A 97 6.74 -6.40 -19.25
N SER A 98 6.46 -7.19 -20.29
CA SER A 98 6.29 -6.70 -21.66
C SER A 98 4.86 -6.24 -22.00
N LYS A 99 3.85 -6.60 -21.19
CA LYS A 99 2.44 -6.34 -21.47
C LYS A 99 1.82 -5.50 -20.37
N LYS A 100 1.29 -4.30 -20.70
CA LYS A 100 0.64 -3.39 -19.76
C LYS A 100 -0.43 -4.08 -18.90
N HIS A 101 -1.28 -4.90 -19.51
CA HIS A 101 -2.33 -5.64 -18.81
C HIS A 101 -1.76 -6.64 -17.77
N SER A 102 -0.68 -7.36 -18.12
CA SER A 102 -0.02 -8.30 -17.19
C SER A 102 0.64 -7.55 -16.03
N ILE A 103 1.24 -6.38 -16.28
CA ILE A 103 1.79 -5.51 -15.25
C ILE A 103 0.68 -5.08 -14.27
N CYS A 104 -0.45 -4.58 -14.79
CA CYS A 104 -1.57 -4.16 -13.94
C CYS A 104 -2.08 -5.32 -13.06
N ARG A 105 -2.28 -6.51 -13.64
CA ARG A 105 -2.69 -7.71 -12.89
C ARG A 105 -1.69 -8.09 -11.79
N TYR A 106 -0.39 -7.99 -12.07
CA TYR A 106 0.62 -8.30 -11.06
C TYR A 106 0.65 -7.25 -9.95
N LYS A 107 0.49 -5.98 -10.29
CA LYS A 107 0.35 -4.88 -9.32
C LYS A 107 -0.86 -5.11 -8.40
N ASP A 108 -2.01 -5.48 -8.96
CA ASP A 108 -3.21 -5.84 -8.21
C ASP A 108 -2.99 -7.05 -7.30
N TYR A 109 -2.32 -8.08 -7.81
CA TYR A 109 -1.92 -9.25 -7.03
C TYR A 109 -1.03 -8.85 -5.84
N ALA A 110 0.00 -8.02 -6.08
CA ALA A 110 0.90 -7.58 -5.03
C ALA A 110 0.16 -6.80 -3.94
N LEU A 111 -0.72 -5.87 -4.33
CA LEU A 111 -1.53 -5.09 -3.40
C LEU A 111 -2.47 -5.98 -2.58
N LYS A 112 -3.15 -6.92 -3.23
CA LYS A 112 -4.02 -7.91 -2.58
C LYS A 112 -3.26 -8.74 -1.55
N ARG A 113 -2.06 -9.23 -1.88
CA ARG A 113 -1.20 -9.99 -0.95
C ARG A 113 -0.78 -9.16 0.26
N CYS A 114 -0.46 -7.88 0.03
CA CYS A 114 -0.13 -6.93 1.08
C CYS A 114 -1.30 -6.73 2.06
N ILE A 115 -2.51 -6.50 1.53
CA ILE A 115 -3.73 -6.35 2.33
C ILE A 115 -4.01 -7.63 3.13
N LYS A 116 -3.98 -8.81 2.49
CA LYS A 116 -4.18 -10.10 3.17
C LYS A 116 -3.20 -10.32 4.31
N GLY A 117 -1.92 -10.01 4.10
CA GLY A 117 -0.88 -10.13 5.13
C GLY A 117 -1.17 -9.26 6.35
N LYS A 118 -1.59 -8.01 6.15
CA LYS A 118 -1.96 -7.11 7.25
C LYS A 118 -3.23 -7.57 7.96
N MET A 119 -4.25 -7.98 7.21
CA MET A 119 -5.50 -8.48 7.80
C MET A 119 -5.26 -9.72 8.68
N LYS A 120 -4.41 -10.65 8.20
CA LYS A 120 -4.00 -11.82 8.97
C LYS A 120 -3.34 -11.41 10.29
N ALA A 121 -2.39 -10.48 10.26
CA ALA A 121 -1.71 -10.00 11.46
C ALA A 121 -2.65 -9.29 12.44
N LEU A 122 -3.64 -8.53 11.96
CA LEU A 122 -4.65 -7.90 12.81
C LEU A 122 -5.56 -8.93 13.50
N ILE A 123 -5.90 -10.03 12.82
CA ILE A 123 -6.64 -11.15 13.42
C ILE A 123 -5.77 -11.86 14.47
N GLU A 124 -4.53 -12.19 14.14
CA GLU A 124 -3.59 -12.89 15.04
C GLU A 124 -3.28 -12.09 16.31
N SER A 125 -3.26 -10.77 16.21
CA SER A 125 -3.08 -9.86 17.37
C SER A 125 -4.37 -9.58 18.14
N GLY A 126 -5.52 -10.10 17.72
CA GLY A 126 -6.81 -9.89 18.37
C GLY A 126 -7.39 -8.47 18.19
N VAL A 127 -6.83 -7.65 17.30
CA VAL A 127 -7.34 -6.29 17.02
C VAL A 127 -8.66 -6.34 16.26
N ILE A 128 -8.83 -7.35 15.40
CA ILE A 128 -10.07 -7.63 14.68
C ILE A 128 -10.47 -9.09 14.84
N SER A 129 -11.79 -9.37 14.77
CA SER A 129 -12.34 -10.72 14.82
C SER A 129 -12.61 -11.26 13.42
N LYS A 130 -12.30 -12.53 13.17
CA LYS A 130 -12.62 -13.20 11.91
C LYS A 130 -14.10 -13.60 11.79
N THR A 131 -14.84 -13.59 12.91
CA THR A 131 -16.25 -14.00 12.98
C THR A 131 -17.23 -12.83 12.94
N GLU A 132 -16.73 -11.58 12.90
CA GLU A 132 -17.54 -10.39 12.78
C GLU A 132 -17.44 -9.77 11.40
N ASP A 133 -18.55 -9.28 10.87
CA ASP A 133 -18.58 -8.55 9.60
C ASP A 133 -17.62 -7.38 9.60
N ILE A 134 -16.92 -7.19 8.49
CA ILE A 134 -15.90 -6.16 8.35
C ILE A 134 -16.06 -5.34 7.08
N THR A 135 -15.82 -4.03 7.18
CA THR A 135 -15.70 -3.13 6.04
C THR A 135 -14.24 -2.71 5.84
N LEU A 136 -13.71 -2.96 4.66
CA LEU A 136 -12.40 -2.47 4.21
C LEU A 136 -12.58 -1.27 3.30
N SER A 137 -12.08 -0.11 3.73
CA SER A 137 -12.00 1.08 2.90
C SER A 137 -10.56 1.22 2.39
N ILE A 138 -10.35 1.03 1.09
CA ILE A 138 -9.03 0.99 0.46
C ILE A 138 -8.91 2.18 -0.50
N PHE A 139 -8.00 3.10 -0.18
CA PHE A 139 -7.68 4.27 -0.98
C PHE A 139 -6.32 4.04 -1.64
N VAL A 140 -6.25 4.17 -2.96
CA VAL A 140 -5.03 3.99 -3.75
C VAL A 140 -4.82 5.24 -4.59
N ASP A 141 -3.57 5.68 -4.78
CA ASP A 141 -3.27 6.79 -5.70
C ASP A 141 -3.77 6.45 -7.10
N GLU A 142 -4.29 7.48 -7.79
CA GLU A 142 -4.85 7.32 -9.13
C GLU A 142 -3.75 6.90 -10.10
N GLN A 143 -3.78 5.63 -10.48
CA GLN A 143 -2.92 5.09 -11.52
C GLN A 143 -3.76 4.92 -12.77
N LEU A 144 -3.16 5.13 -13.94
CA LEU A 144 -3.80 4.80 -15.21
C LEU A 144 -4.07 3.30 -15.24
N THR A 145 -5.23 2.92 -14.73
CA THR A 145 -5.68 1.54 -14.71
C THR A 145 -6.21 1.18 -16.10
N ALA A 146 -5.50 0.32 -16.79
CA ALA A 146 -6.01 -0.30 -18.02
C ALA A 146 -6.76 -1.58 -17.66
N THR A 147 -7.85 -1.48 -16.90
CA THR A 147 -8.73 -2.63 -16.68
C THR A 147 -9.84 -2.62 -17.71
N ASN A 148 -9.74 -3.49 -18.70
CA ASN A 148 -10.83 -3.76 -19.66
C ASN A 148 -11.95 -4.63 -19.03
N GLY A 149 -12.31 -4.41 -17.76
CA GLY A 149 -13.48 -5.00 -17.12
C GLY A 149 -13.41 -6.48 -16.72
N TYR A 150 -12.38 -7.23 -17.07
CA TYR A 150 -12.30 -8.68 -16.80
C TYR A 150 -11.74 -9.06 -15.42
N TYR A 151 -11.09 -8.15 -14.70
CA TYR A 151 -10.53 -8.40 -13.38
C TYR A 151 -10.78 -7.18 -12.51
N ASN A 152 -11.56 -7.39 -11.46
CA ASN A 152 -11.87 -6.35 -10.49
C ASN A 152 -11.09 -6.62 -9.20
N LEU A 153 -10.12 -5.78 -8.87
CA LEU A 153 -9.32 -5.90 -7.65
C LEU A 153 -10.20 -5.99 -6.40
N ARG A 154 -11.29 -5.22 -6.34
CA ARG A 154 -12.25 -5.26 -5.23
C ARG A 154 -12.82 -6.67 -5.03
N ASP A 155 -13.34 -7.28 -6.08
CA ASP A 155 -13.97 -8.58 -6.00
C ASP A 155 -12.95 -9.68 -5.70
N SER A 156 -11.75 -9.56 -6.25
CA SER A 156 -10.63 -10.46 -5.95
C SER A 156 -10.18 -10.40 -4.49
N ILE A 157 -10.23 -9.22 -3.84
CA ILE A 157 -9.95 -9.08 -2.40
C ILE A 157 -11.05 -9.78 -1.59
N ILE A 158 -12.34 -9.57 -1.92
CA ILE A 158 -13.46 -10.24 -1.25
C ILE A 158 -13.31 -11.76 -1.37
N GLU A 159 -13.08 -12.25 -2.60
CA GLU A 159 -12.91 -13.68 -2.86
C GLU A 159 -11.79 -14.28 -1.99
N GLU A 160 -10.62 -13.67 -1.96
CA GLU A 160 -9.49 -14.20 -1.20
C GLU A 160 -9.68 -14.13 0.33
N LEU A 161 -10.33 -13.08 0.82
CA LEU A 161 -10.50 -12.89 2.26
C LEU A 161 -11.68 -13.70 2.83
N GLN A 162 -12.80 -13.79 2.09
CA GLN A 162 -14.04 -14.40 2.57
C GLN A 162 -14.23 -15.84 2.10
N PHE A 163 -13.84 -16.18 0.86
CA PHE A 163 -14.13 -17.52 0.28
C PHE A 163 -12.89 -18.40 0.17
N GLY A 164 -11.70 -17.80 0.15
CA GLY A 164 -10.45 -18.48 -0.17
C GLY A 164 -10.30 -18.70 -1.68
N ILE A 165 -9.11 -19.12 -2.09
CA ILE A 165 -8.79 -19.35 -3.51
C ILE A 165 -8.31 -20.78 -3.71
N SER A 166 -8.88 -21.47 -4.71
CA SER A 166 -8.39 -22.77 -5.16
C SER A 166 -7.54 -22.59 -6.42
N ASN A 167 -6.30 -23.01 -6.35
CA ASN A 167 -5.44 -23.11 -7.52
C ASN A 167 -5.50 -24.54 -8.06
N PHE A 168 -6.35 -24.74 -9.06
CA PHE A 168 -6.60 -26.07 -9.66
C PHE A 168 -5.37 -26.64 -10.38
N ASP A 169 -4.50 -25.78 -10.94
CA ASP A 169 -3.30 -26.23 -11.65
C ASP A 169 -2.26 -26.89 -10.72
N TYR A 170 -2.26 -26.48 -9.45
CA TYR A 170 -1.35 -27.00 -8.42
C TYR A 170 -2.03 -27.80 -7.31
N GLY A 171 -3.36 -27.96 -7.36
CA GLY A 171 -4.13 -28.66 -6.32
C GLY A 171 -4.08 -27.97 -4.95
N ILE A 172 -3.71 -26.67 -4.88
CA ILE A 172 -3.55 -25.93 -3.62
C ILE A 172 -4.82 -25.11 -3.35
N ARG A 173 -5.36 -25.25 -2.14
CA ARG A 173 -6.43 -24.39 -1.64
C ARG A 173 -5.88 -23.44 -0.57
N HIS A 174 -5.98 -22.14 -0.84
CA HIS A 174 -5.72 -21.09 0.14
C HIS A 174 -7.01 -20.83 0.93
N GLN A 175 -6.95 -21.04 2.24
CA GLN A 175 -8.07 -20.82 3.16
C GLN A 175 -8.48 -19.33 3.16
N ASN A 176 -9.77 -19.07 3.40
CA ASN A 176 -10.30 -17.77 3.74
C ASN A 176 -9.69 -17.23 5.05
N LEU A 177 -9.74 -15.93 5.26
CA LEU A 177 -9.37 -15.31 6.54
C LEU A 177 -10.57 -15.04 7.43
N PHE A 178 -11.73 -14.76 6.84
CA PHE A 178 -12.96 -14.41 7.56
C PHE A 178 -14.01 -15.50 7.39
N ASP A 179 -14.66 -15.83 8.49
CA ASP A 179 -15.83 -16.70 8.54
C ASP A 179 -17.14 -15.89 8.44
N SER A 180 -17.05 -14.57 8.30
CA SER A 180 -18.11 -13.56 8.22
C SER A 180 -18.04 -12.78 6.91
N ASN A 181 -18.95 -11.80 6.72
CA ASN A 181 -19.00 -11.01 5.49
C ASN A 181 -17.86 -9.97 5.44
N VAL A 182 -17.25 -9.86 4.27
CA VAL A 182 -16.20 -8.87 3.95
C VAL A 182 -16.74 -7.89 2.91
N TYR A 183 -16.90 -6.64 3.32
CA TYR A 183 -17.34 -5.54 2.43
C TYR A 183 -16.10 -4.71 2.04
N VAL A 184 -15.89 -4.50 0.75
CA VAL A 184 -14.75 -3.74 0.24
C VAL A 184 -15.22 -2.51 -0.51
N LYS A 185 -14.70 -1.34 -0.11
CA LYS A 185 -14.80 -0.06 -0.81
C LYS A 185 -13.42 0.28 -1.35
N LEU A 186 -13.22 0.15 -2.65
CA LEU A 186 -11.96 0.50 -3.32
C LEU A 186 -12.14 1.82 -4.06
N LEU A 187 -11.29 2.81 -3.75
CA LEU A 187 -11.34 4.15 -4.33
C LEU A 187 -9.94 4.54 -4.84
N TYR A 188 -9.89 4.94 -6.10
CA TYR A 188 -8.72 5.59 -6.68
C TYR A 188 -8.82 7.09 -6.44
N CYS A 189 -7.79 7.70 -5.86
CA CYS A 189 -7.82 9.06 -5.36
C CYS A 189 -6.75 9.92 -6.01
N ASP A 190 -7.10 11.17 -6.33
CA ASP A 190 -6.10 12.19 -6.63
C ASP A 190 -5.35 12.56 -5.35
N SER A 191 -4.05 12.28 -5.33
CA SER A 191 -3.16 12.58 -4.20
C SER A 191 -3.14 14.07 -3.81
N LYS A 192 -3.43 14.98 -4.74
CA LYS A 192 -3.51 16.43 -4.44
C LYS A 192 -4.52 16.75 -3.36
N THR A 193 -5.60 15.97 -3.28
CA THR A 193 -6.70 16.18 -2.33
C THR A 193 -6.66 15.25 -1.13
N ASN A 194 -5.77 14.23 -1.12
CA ASN A 194 -5.72 13.22 -0.06
C ASN A 194 -4.35 13.19 0.64
N TYR A 195 -4.27 13.81 1.81
CA TYR A 195 -3.03 13.87 2.59
C TYR A 195 -2.52 12.51 3.08
N MET A 196 -3.37 11.49 3.23
CA MET A 196 -2.88 10.16 3.63
C MET A 196 -2.28 9.41 2.44
N ILE A 197 -2.74 9.66 1.21
CA ILE A 197 -2.06 9.20 -0.01
C ILE A 197 -0.69 9.89 -0.13
N GLN A 198 -0.60 11.20 0.09
CA GLN A 198 0.71 11.90 0.11
C GLN A 198 1.66 11.34 1.18
N ALA A 199 1.14 10.96 2.34
CA ALA A 199 1.94 10.30 3.37
C ALA A 199 2.43 8.91 2.89
N SER A 200 1.59 8.19 2.16
CA SER A 200 1.94 6.89 1.56
C SER A 200 3.00 7.01 0.47
N ASP A 201 2.98 8.08 -0.36
CA ASP A 201 4.06 8.43 -1.31
C ASP A 201 5.42 8.58 -0.58
N ILE A 202 5.44 9.33 0.53
CA ILE A 202 6.67 9.49 1.33
C ILE A 202 7.17 8.14 1.86
N LEU A 203 6.26 7.28 2.34
CA LEU A 203 6.60 5.95 2.87
C LEU A 203 7.10 5.02 1.76
N ALA A 204 6.38 4.92 0.64
CA ALA A 204 6.75 4.09 -0.50
C ALA A 204 8.11 4.49 -1.07
N ASN A 205 8.32 5.80 -1.26
CA ASN A 205 9.60 6.33 -1.73
C ASN A 205 10.75 6.08 -0.73
N ARG A 206 10.49 6.17 0.58
CA ARG A 206 11.48 5.86 1.61
C ARG A 206 11.96 4.40 1.51
N ILE A 207 11.01 3.45 1.39
CA ILE A 207 11.32 2.02 1.26
C ILE A 207 12.06 1.76 -0.05
N TRP A 208 11.56 2.28 -1.17
CA TRP A 208 12.21 2.16 -2.48
C TRP A 208 13.63 2.74 -2.49
N ALA A 209 13.84 3.92 -1.91
CA ALA A 209 15.14 4.55 -1.81
C ALA A 209 16.15 3.69 -1.01
N SER A 210 15.66 2.85 -0.08
CA SER A 210 16.52 1.94 0.68
C SER A 210 17.27 0.94 -0.22
N TYR A 211 16.68 0.56 -1.33
CA TYR A 211 17.29 -0.36 -2.30
C TYR A 211 18.31 0.35 -3.18
N ILE A 212 18.00 1.58 -3.66
CA ILE A 212 18.96 2.39 -4.43
C ILE A 212 20.20 2.75 -3.60
N THR A 213 19.96 3.22 -2.38
CA THR A 213 21.06 3.68 -1.51
C THR A 213 21.71 2.56 -0.72
N LYS A 214 21.21 1.32 -0.82
CA LYS A 214 21.60 0.16 -0.02
C LYS A 214 21.53 0.41 1.50
N ASN A 215 20.72 1.38 1.92
CA ASN A 215 20.54 1.75 3.33
C ASN A 215 19.32 1.06 3.93
N ARG A 216 19.53 -0.08 4.60
CA ARG A 216 18.48 -0.89 5.23
C ARG A 216 17.72 -0.14 6.34
N ASN A 217 18.33 0.85 7.00
CA ASN A 217 17.65 1.63 8.06
C ASN A 217 16.43 2.41 7.54
N LEU A 218 16.38 2.71 6.24
CA LEU A 218 15.23 3.39 5.66
C LEU A 218 13.97 2.52 5.66
N ARG A 219 14.08 1.19 5.65
CA ARG A 219 12.97 0.25 5.70
C ARG A 219 12.81 -0.47 7.04
N SER A 220 13.68 -0.19 8.01
CA SER A 220 13.47 -0.59 9.40
C SER A 220 12.52 0.40 10.04
N ILE A 221 11.23 0.05 10.11
CA ILE A 221 10.15 0.93 10.54
C ILE A 221 9.36 0.18 11.61
N ASP A 222 9.11 0.84 12.73
CA ASP A 222 8.28 0.31 13.80
C ASP A 222 6.82 0.18 13.32
N ASN A 223 6.06 -0.77 13.86
CA ASN A 223 4.65 -1.01 13.51
C ASN A 223 4.42 -1.20 12.00
N HIS A 224 5.41 -1.83 11.32
CA HIS A 224 5.39 -2.02 9.87
C HIS A 224 5.42 -3.51 9.51
N ILE A 225 4.51 -3.92 8.63
CA ILE A 225 4.53 -5.25 8.04
C ILE A 225 5.03 -5.14 6.61
N ALA A 226 6.15 -5.79 6.33
CA ALA A 226 6.75 -5.84 5.00
C ALA A 226 6.58 -7.22 4.38
N LEU A 227 6.09 -7.25 3.14
CA LEU A 227 6.06 -8.44 2.28
C LEU A 227 7.03 -8.24 1.13
N THR A 228 7.76 -9.29 0.76
CA THR A 228 8.57 -9.31 -0.47
C THR A 228 8.03 -10.39 -1.38
N LEU A 229 7.82 -10.03 -2.64
CA LEU A 229 7.41 -10.93 -3.70
C LEU A 229 8.55 -11.08 -4.71
N PRO A 230 8.62 -12.27 -5.36
CA PRO A 230 9.54 -12.48 -6.45
C PRO A 230 9.23 -11.54 -7.58
#